data_d02fa8d1b109aea45f912f60c411e7b6
#
_entry.id   d02fa8d1b109aea45f912f60c411e7b6
#
_cell.length_a   1.000
_cell.length_b   1.000
_cell.length_c   1.000
_cell.angle_alpha   90.00
_cell.angle_beta   90.00
_cell.angle_gamma   90.00
#
_symmetry.space_group_name_H-M   'P 1'
#
loop_
_entity.id
_entity.type
_entity.pdbx_description
1 polymer ?
#
loop_
_entity_poly.entity_id
_entity_poly.type
_entity_poly.pdbx_seq_one_letter_code
_entity_poly.pdbx_strand_id
1 'polypeptide(L)'
;MKKIHCAERHDWKQTAESLGFLFHTIDDEPYWDERAYYQFTLAQIENDLEDPTTELHEMCMDLVDRVVHSEELLDRLSIPAPYYDMIRTSWLEGHPHLYGRMDFSYSGNGPAKLLELNYDTPTSLYEASAFQWGWLEQCIERGMLPRHADQFNSIDTRLHEAFAQLKLKRPFYFASMKDSVEDKGTTVYLRLIAEKVGIESRHIDIEDIGLSTDGRFVDLEDRWIPHLFKLHAWEFIFHEPFGAAIAECDTQFFEPAWKSILSNKGALPLLWEFHKGHPNLLAAYLDPNPRSAVPKGWVRKPYFSREGANIELQTAEGLIVKEDGPYTDAPFILQEFAPLPKFDDSYTLIGSWVIGDQAAGIGVREDNSLITKDSSRFLPHLILD
;
A
#
# COMPACT_ATOMS: atom_id res chain seq x y z
N MET A 1 1.35 -15.88 -16.10
CA MET A 1 1.59 -14.44 -16.31
C MET A 1 2.53 -14.25 -17.49
N LYS A 2 2.24 -13.32 -18.40
CA LYS A 2 3.07 -12.99 -19.57
C LYS A 2 3.07 -11.48 -19.78
N LYS A 3 4.21 -10.92 -20.19
CA LYS A 3 4.29 -9.53 -20.65
C LYS A 3 4.00 -9.50 -22.16
N ILE A 4 3.08 -8.66 -22.59
CA ILE A 4 2.67 -8.51 -23.98
C ILE A 4 2.91 -7.07 -24.42
N HIS A 5 3.75 -6.88 -25.43
CA HIS A 5 3.97 -5.57 -26.03
C HIS A 5 2.80 -5.16 -26.92
N CYS A 6 2.41 -3.90 -26.83
CA CYS A 6 1.30 -3.35 -27.63
C CYS A 6 1.57 -1.89 -28.01
N ALA A 7 0.77 -1.35 -28.92
CA ALA A 7 0.74 0.07 -29.17
C ALA A 7 0.03 0.78 -28.02
N GLU A 8 0.56 1.92 -27.57
CA GLU A 8 -0.13 2.77 -26.61
C GLU A 8 -1.33 3.48 -27.26
N ARG A 9 -2.32 3.89 -26.46
CA ARG A 9 -3.39 4.78 -26.93
C ARG A 9 -2.78 6.13 -27.30
N HIS A 10 -3.06 6.64 -28.50
CA HIS A 10 -2.42 7.85 -29.03
C HIS A 10 -2.68 9.12 -28.21
N ASP A 11 -3.76 9.14 -27.42
CA ASP A 11 -4.25 10.25 -26.62
C ASP A 11 -4.23 9.97 -25.11
N TRP A 12 -3.48 8.96 -24.67
CA TRP A 12 -3.53 8.51 -23.28
C TRP A 12 -3.09 9.58 -22.26
N LYS A 13 -2.10 10.43 -22.62
CA LYS A 13 -1.66 11.53 -21.75
C LYS A 13 -2.76 12.58 -21.56
N GLN A 14 -3.45 12.97 -22.64
CA GLN A 14 -4.58 13.89 -22.56
C GLN A 14 -5.73 13.28 -21.76
N THR A 15 -5.97 11.98 -21.92
CA THR A 15 -6.94 11.24 -21.09
C THR A 15 -6.55 11.28 -19.62
N ALA A 16 -5.28 10.99 -19.27
CA ALA A 16 -4.78 11.04 -17.91
C ALA A 16 -4.97 12.44 -17.30
N GLU A 17 -4.52 13.49 -17.98
CA GLU A 17 -4.65 14.88 -17.53
C GLU A 17 -6.12 15.27 -17.32
N SER A 18 -7.01 14.90 -18.24
CA SER A 18 -8.46 15.20 -18.16
C SER A 18 -9.13 14.50 -16.96
N LEU A 19 -8.58 13.38 -16.51
CA LEU A 19 -9.02 12.62 -15.34
C LEU A 19 -8.30 13.02 -14.05
N GLY A 20 -7.42 14.03 -14.10
CA GLY A 20 -6.67 14.52 -12.95
C GLY A 20 -5.43 13.68 -12.58
N PHE A 21 -5.04 12.72 -13.43
CA PHE A 21 -3.83 11.94 -13.25
C PHE A 21 -2.61 12.73 -13.79
N LEU A 22 -2.08 13.64 -12.96
CA LEU A 22 -1.06 14.61 -13.38
C LEU A 22 0.38 14.07 -13.24
N PHE A 23 0.60 13.03 -12.45
CA PHE A 23 1.92 12.43 -12.22
C PHE A 23 2.20 11.19 -13.09
N HIS A 24 1.51 11.06 -14.23
CA HIS A 24 1.69 9.96 -15.17
C HIS A 24 3.09 9.88 -15.81
N THR A 25 3.91 10.92 -15.66
CA THR A 25 5.30 11.04 -16.17
C THR A 25 6.15 11.66 -15.07
N ILE A 26 7.27 11.04 -14.72
CA ILE A 26 8.23 11.49 -13.71
C ILE A 26 9.58 11.65 -14.40
N ASP A 27 10.23 12.81 -14.28
CA ASP A 27 11.54 13.12 -14.88
C ASP A 27 11.63 12.78 -16.39
N ASP A 28 10.58 13.12 -17.14
CA ASP A 28 10.40 12.83 -18.58
C ASP A 28 10.27 11.34 -18.93
N GLU A 29 10.27 10.43 -17.96
CA GLU A 29 10.03 9.00 -18.14
C GLU A 29 8.58 8.62 -17.79
N PRO A 30 7.96 7.69 -18.53
CA PRO A 30 6.60 7.25 -18.21
C PRO A 30 6.55 6.55 -16.84
N TYR A 31 5.79 7.10 -15.89
CA TYR A 31 5.37 6.39 -14.69
C TYR A 31 4.22 5.40 -15.03
N TRP A 32 3.19 5.86 -15.75
CA TRP A 32 2.20 4.99 -16.39
C TRP A 32 2.69 4.58 -17.77
N ASP A 33 2.86 3.28 -18.03
CA ASP A 33 3.40 2.75 -19.28
C ASP A 33 2.45 1.79 -19.97
N GLU A 34 1.86 2.20 -21.10
CA GLU A 34 0.93 1.42 -21.91
C GLU A 34 1.58 0.66 -23.07
N ARG A 35 2.92 0.73 -23.21
CA ARG A 35 3.63 0.05 -24.31
C ARG A 35 3.69 -1.46 -24.13
N ALA A 36 3.25 -1.94 -22.95
CA ALA A 36 3.03 -3.34 -22.65
C ALA A 36 1.96 -3.48 -21.57
N TYR A 37 1.41 -4.68 -21.44
CA TYR A 37 0.53 -5.08 -20.34
C TYR A 37 0.90 -6.48 -19.87
N TYR A 38 0.44 -6.83 -18.68
CA TYR A 38 0.57 -8.17 -18.13
C TYR A 38 -0.72 -8.97 -18.31
N GLN A 39 -0.60 -10.11 -19.02
CA GLN A 39 -1.69 -11.07 -19.21
C GLN A 39 -1.61 -12.18 -18.17
N PHE A 40 -2.72 -12.41 -17.50
CA PHE A 40 -2.93 -13.52 -16.58
C PHE A 40 -4.04 -14.44 -17.11
N THR A 41 -4.05 -15.69 -16.68
CA THR A 41 -5.23 -16.54 -16.75
C THR A 41 -6.11 -16.30 -15.52
N LEU A 42 -7.41 -16.62 -15.61
CA LEU A 42 -8.31 -16.53 -14.46
C LEU A 42 -7.81 -17.39 -13.29
N ALA A 43 -7.35 -18.61 -13.58
CA ALA A 43 -6.80 -19.51 -12.56
C ALA A 43 -5.56 -18.94 -11.84
N GLN A 44 -4.68 -18.18 -12.53
CA GLN A 44 -3.56 -17.50 -11.89
C GLN A 44 -4.03 -16.38 -10.95
N ILE A 45 -5.07 -15.66 -11.32
CA ILE A 45 -5.64 -14.64 -10.47
C ILE A 45 -6.27 -15.28 -9.22
N GLU A 46 -7.21 -16.20 -9.41
CA GLU A 46 -7.97 -16.81 -8.32
C GLU A 46 -7.05 -17.57 -7.35
N ASN A 47 -6.28 -18.54 -7.85
CA ASN A 47 -5.55 -19.47 -6.98
C ASN A 47 -4.19 -18.92 -6.48
N ASP A 48 -3.51 -18.04 -7.25
CA ASP A 48 -2.15 -17.65 -6.94
C ASP A 48 -2.07 -16.21 -6.35
N LEU A 49 -3.12 -15.38 -6.48
CA LEU A 49 -3.14 -14.00 -6.02
C LEU A 49 -4.36 -13.68 -5.14
N GLU A 50 -5.59 -13.89 -5.57
CA GLU A 50 -6.80 -13.52 -4.83
C GLU A 50 -6.98 -14.36 -3.56
N ASP A 51 -6.99 -15.69 -3.67
CA ASP A 51 -7.10 -16.59 -2.52
C ASP A 51 -5.94 -16.39 -1.52
N PRO A 52 -4.65 -16.35 -1.96
CA PRO A 52 -3.54 -16.05 -1.04
C PRO A 52 -3.62 -14.66 -0.40
N THR A 53 -4.10 -13.64 -1.10
CA THR A 53 -4.29 -12.32 -0.51
C THR A 53 -5.33 -12.37 0.60
N THR A 54 -6.42 -13.07 0.39
CA THR A 54 -7.49 -13.26 1.39
C THR A 54 -6.97 -14.01 2.60
N GLU A 55 -6.29 -15.15 2.41
CA GLU A 55 -5.73 -15.95 3.50
C GLU A 55 -4.68 -15.16 4.31
N LEU A 56 -3.76 -14.48 3.63
CA LEU A 56 -2.76 -13.64 4.29
C LEU A 56 -3.38 -12.46 5.02
N HIS A 57 -4.49 -11.90 4.52
CA HIS A 57 -5.21 -10.85 5.22
C HIS A 57 -5.82 -11.36 6.54
N GLU A 58 -6.45 -12.53 6.53
CA GLU A 58 -6.96 -13.17 7.75
C GLU A 58 -5.84 -13.42 8.76
N MET A 59 -4.67 -13.88 8.31
CA MET A 59 -3.48 -14.04 9.15
C MET A 59 -2.97 -12.70 9.71
N CYS A 60 -3.05 -11.62 8.94
CA CYS A 60 -2.72 -10.28 9.41
C CYS A 60 -3.69 -9.79 10.49
N MET A 61 -5.00 -10.08 10.37
CA MET A 61 -5.98 -9.73 11.41
C MET A 61 -5.75 -10.52 12.69
N ASP A 62 -5.45 -11.83 12.61
CA ASP A 62 -5.03 -12.65 13.78
C ASP A 62 -3.74 -12.10 14.42
N LEU A 63 -2.76 -11.67 13.61
CA LEU A 63 -1.56 -11.02 14.11
C LEU A 63 -1.87 -9.74 14.88
N VAL A 64 -2.71 -8.86 14.33
CA VAL A 64 -3.11 -7.60 14.99
C VAL A 64 -3.77 -7.91 16.33
N ASP A 65 -4.71 -8.86 16.37
CA ASP A 65 -5.40 -9.26 17.61
C ASP A 65 -4.40 -9.72 18.69
N ARG A 66 -3.40 -10.54 18.32
CA ARG A 66 -2.35 -10.97 19.26
C ARG A 66 -1.47 -9.82 19.74
N VAL A 67 -1.08 -8.93 18.83
CA VAL A 67 -0.16 -7.81 19.12
C VAL A 67 -0.81 -6.80 20.06
N VAL A 68 -2.07 -6.42 19.85
CA VAL A 68 -2.75 -5.43 20.71
C VAL A 68 -2.98 -5.92 22.15
N HIS A 69 -2.92 -7.24 22.37
CA HIS A 69 -3.03 -7.84 23.71
C HIS A 69 -1.67 -8.07 24.39
N SER A 70 -0.55 -7.70 23.76
CA SER A 70 0.82 -7.96 24.26
C SER A 70 1.71 -6.74 24.13
N GLU A 71 2.05 -6.12 25.26
CA GLU A 71 3.03 -5.02 25.28
C GLU A 71 4.41 -5.47 24.79
N GLU A 72 4.80 -6.73 25.03
CA GLU A 72 6.04 -7.29 24.50
C GLU A 72 6.06 -7.30 22.96
N LEU A 73 4.94 -7.67 22.31
CA LEU A 73 4.86 -7.67 20.84
C LEU A 73 4.81 -6.24 20.28
N LEU A 74 4.14 -5.30 20.95
CA LEU A 74 4.16 -3.89 20.59
C LEU A 74 5.58 -3.31 20.69
N ASP A 75 6.33 -3.64 21.75
CA ASP A 75 7.73 -3.24 21.93
C ASP A 75 8.64 -3.83 20.83
N ARG A 76 8.47 -5.12 20.51
CA ARG A 76 9.17 -5.78 19.40
C ARG A 76 8.94 -5.09 18.04
N LEU A 77 7.81 -4.45 17.86
CA LEU A 77 7.48 -3.64 16.69
C LEU A 77 7.98 -2.19 16.80
N SER A 78 8.68 -1.83 17.90
CA SER A 78 9.16 -0.47 18.16
C SER A 78 8.05 0.59 18.14
N ILE A 79 6.86 0.21 18.54
CA ILE A 79 5.75 1.14 18.74
C ILE A 79 5.98 1.85 20.08
N PRO A 80 5.91 3.20 20.15
CA PRO A 80 6.15 3.92 21.38
C PRO A 80 5.05 3.63 22.44
N ALA A 81 5.46 3.31 23.68
CA ALA A 81 4.56 2.90 24.75
C ALA A 81 3.37 3.85 25.04
N PRO A 82 3.48 5.19 24.90
CA PRO A 82 2.34 6.09 25.07
C PRO A 82 1.15 5.84 24.15
N TYR A 83 1.34 5.10 23.03
CA TYR A 83 0.29 4.83 22.03
C TYR A 83 -0.31 3.42 22.13
N TYR A 84 0.15 2.56 23.06
CA TYR A 84 -0.34 1.18 23.19
C TYR A 84 -1.85 1.10 23.42
N ASP A 85 -2.37 1.92 24.35
CA ASP A 85 -3.79 1.93 24.65
C ASP A 85 -4.64 2.47 23.49
N MET A 86 -4.17 3.48 22.78
CA MET A 86 -4.84 4.01 21.58
C MET A 86 -4.93 2.94 20.49
N ILE A 87 -3.82 2.24 20.22
CA ILE A 87 -3.77 1.17 19.20
C ILE A 87 -4.69 0.03 19.61
N ARG A 88 -4.64 -0.41 20.88
CA ARG A 88 -5.53 -1.44 21.42
C ARG A 88 -6.99 -1.03 21.31
N THR A 89 -7.33 0.19 21.72
CA THR A 89 -8.70 0.72 21.66
C THR A 89 -9.20 0.75 20.22
N SER A 90 -8.40 1.23 19.29
CA SER A 90 -8.78 1.32 17.88
C SER A 90 -9.13 -0.05 17.27
N TRP A 91 -8.50 -1.13 17.74
CA TRP A 91 -8.82 -2.50 17.35
C TRP A 91 -10.07 -3.02 18.05
N LEU A 92 -10.09 -2.96 19.39
CA LEU A 92 -11.17 -3.55 20.21
C LEU A 92 -12.53 -2.88 19.98
N GLU A 93 -12.56 -1.59 19.67
CA GLU A 93 -13.77 -0.85 19.33
C GLU A 93 -14.17 -1.00 17.84
N GLY A 94 -13.39 -1.72 17.06
CA GLY A 94 -13.67 -1.94 15.64
C GLY A 94 -13.65 -0.66 14.84
N HIS A 95 -12.64 0.20 15.05
CA HIS A 95 -12.50 1.41 14.24
C HIS A 95 -12.45 1.05 12.75
N PRO A 96 -13.29 1.68 11.91
CA PRO A 96 -13.38 1.33 10.50
C PRO A 96 -12.08 1.63 9.76
N HIS A 97 -11.79 0.82 8.77
CA HIS A 97 -10.66 0.98 7.87
C HIS A 97 -11.12 0.86 6.42
N LEU A 98 -10.31 1.33 5.48
CA LEU A 98 -10.66 1.37 4.07
C LEU A 98 -9.88 0.37 3.25
N TYR A 99 -8.54 0.36 3.32
CA TYR A 99 -7.73 -0.43 2.41
C TYR A 99 -6.35 -0.78 2.92
N GLY A 100 -5.70 -1.71 2.24
CA GLY A 100 -4.30 -2.07 2.39
C GLY A 100 -3.76 -2.67 1.11
N ARG A 101 -2.43 -2.79 1.00
CA ARG A 101 -1.76 -3.43 -0.13
C ARG A 101 -0.70 -4.41 0.36
N MET A 102 -0.68 -5.58 -0.24
CA MET A 102 0.37 -6.58 -0.10
C MET A 102 1.23 -6.61 -1.34
N ASP A 103 2.54 -6.53 -1.18
CA ASP A 103 3.46 -6.54 -2.32
C ASP A 103 4.09 -7.94 -2.47
N PHE A 104 3.93 -8.54 -3.67
CA PHE A 104 4.34 -9.91 -3.96
C PHE A 104 5.40 -10.01 -5.05
N SER A 105 6.30 -10.98 -4.88
CA SER A 105 7.04 -11.57 -5.99
C SER A 105 6.24 -12.74 -6.56
N TYR A 106 5.85 -12.67 -7.85
CA TYR A 106 5.09 -13.71 -8.53
C TYR A 106 5.48 -13.81 -10.01
N SER A 107 5.90 -15.01 -10.44
CA SER A 107 6.39 -15.26 -11.81
C SER A 107 5.34 -15.82 -12.76
N GLY A 108 4.11 -16.06 -12.28
CA GLY A 108 3.08 -16.79 -13.02
C GLY A 108 3.09 -18.30 -12.79
N ASN A 109 3.96 -18.80 -11.92
CA ASN A 109 4.04 -20.21 -11.53
C ASN A 109 4.41 -20.33 -10.05
N GLY A 110 3.72 -21.23 -9.35
CA GLY A 110 3.92 -21.46 -7.91
C GLY A 110 3.38 -20.33 -7.04
N PRO A 111 3.56 -20.41 -5.71
CA PRO A 111 2.98 -19.46 -4.78
C PRO A 111 3.61 -18.07 -4.91
N ALA A 112 2.78 -17.03 -4.94
CA ALA A 112 3.21 -15.66 -4.80
C ALA A 112 3.88 -15.47 -3.42
N LYS A 113 5.03 -14.79 -3.35
CA LYS A 113 5.79 -14.59 -2.12
C LYS A 113 5.59 -13.19 -1.58
N LEU A 114 5.06 -13.08 -0.35
CA LEU A 114 4.84 -11.80 0.33
C LEU A 114 6.19 -11.15 0.67
N LEU A 115 6.38 -9.95 0.13
CA LEU A 115 7.59 -9.15 0.34
C LEU A 115 7.41 -8.09 1.43
N GLU A 116 6.23 -7.45 1.46
CA GLU A 116 5.89 -6.44 2.47
C GLU A 116 4.38 -6.20 2.57
N LEU A 117 4.00 -5.56 3.67
CA LEU A 117 2.65 -5.09 3.96
C LEU A 117 2.63 -3.56 3.95
N ASN A 118 1.63 -2.97 3.29
CA ASN A 118 1.40 -1.53 3.23
C ASN A 118 -0.06 -1.26 3.59
N TYR A 119 -0.37 -1.18 4.90
CA TYR A 119 -1.75 -1.10 5.39
C TYR A 119 -2.16 0.27 5.91
N ASP A 120 -1.21 1.20 6.05
CA ASP A 120 -1.50 2.56 6.54
C ASP A 120 -1.63 3.57 5.39
N THR A 121 -0.58 3.72 4.58
CA THR A 121 -0.52 4.74 3.52
C THR A 121 -0.04 4.18 2.18
N PRO A 122 -0.62 3.10 1.63
CA PRO A 122 -0.24 2.62 0.31
C PRO A 122 -0.64 3.62 -0.79
N THR A 123 0.29 3.92 -1.69
CA THR A 123 0.08 4.73 -2.90
C THR A 123 -0.24 3.86 -4.12
N SER A 124 -0.42 4.46 -5.31
CA SER A 124 -0.80 3.79 -6.56
C SER A 124 -2.23 3.20 -6.57
N LEU A 125 -3.11 3.72 -5.72
CA LEU A 125 -4.50 3.27 -5.62
C LEU A 125 -5.30 3.65 -6.87
N TYR A 126 -5.15 4.89 -7.34
CA TYR A 126 -5.87 5.41 -8.50
C TYR A 126 -5.49 4.66 -9.78
N GLU A 127 -4.19 4.38 -9.95
CA GLU A 127 -3.65 3.61 -11.07
C GLU A 127 -4.19 2.18 -11.08
N ALA A 128 -4.14 1.53 -9.91
CA ALA A 128 -4.60 0.14 -9.74
C ALA A 128 -6.14 -0.01 -9.85
N SER A 129 -6.87 1.08 -9.66
CA SER A 129 -8.33 1.10 -9.67
C SER A 129 -8.87 1.68 -10.97
N ALA A 130 -9.24 2.97 -10.93
CA ALA A 130 -10.01 3.63 -11.99
C ALA A 130 -9.22 3.79 -13.29
N PHE A 131 -7.91 4.10 -13.22
CA PHE A 131 -7.16 4.43 -14.43
C PHE A 131 -6.87 3.19 -15.29
N GLN A 132 -6.44 2.07 -14.69
CA GLN A 132 -6.23 0.84 -15.48
C GLN A 132 -7.54 0.22 -15.99
N TRP A 133 -8.66 0.41 -15.27
CA TRP A 133 -9.98 -0.01 -15.77
C TRP A 133 -10.39 0.80 -17.01
N GLY A 134 -10.26 2.12 -16.94
CA GLY A 134 -10.51 2.98 -18.10
C GLY A 134 -9.60 2.70 -19.30
N TRP A 135 -8.34 2.27 -19.05
CA TRP A 135 -7.45 1.77 -20.09
C TRP A 135 -8.04 0.52 -20.76
N LEU A 136 -8.48 -0.46 -20.00
CA LEU A 136 -9.06 -1.70 -20.54
C LEU A 136 -10.30 -1.41 -21.39
N GLU A 137 -11.26 -0.63 -20.85
CA GLU A 137 -12.49 -0.29 -21.57
C GLU A 137 -12.20 0.41 -22.89
N GLN A 138 -11.35 1.43 -22.91
CA GLN A 138 -10.99 2.15 -24.12
C GLN A 138 -10.23 1.29 -25.13
N CYS A 139 -9.36 0.39 -24.67
CA CYS A 139 -8.66 -0.55 -25.55
C CYS A 139 -9.62 -1.55 -26.21
N ILE A 140 -10.62 -2.03 -25.47
CA ILE A 140 -11.69 -2.89 -26.03
C ILE A 140 -12.54 -2.11 -27.03
N GLU A 141 -12.99 -0.91 -26.71
CA GLU A 141 -13.81 -0.05 -27.59
C GLU A 141 -13.10 0.28 -28.91
N ARG A 142 -11.79 0.51 -28.84
CA ARG A 142 -10.93 0.78 -30.00
C ARG A 142 -10.53 -0.48 -30.79
N GLY A 143 -10.93 -1.67 -30.33
CA GLY A 143 -10.57 -2.93 -30.97
C GLY A 143 -9.08 -3.33 -30.81
N MET A 144 -8.38 -2.73 -29.84
CA MET A 144 -7.00 -3.06 -29.49
C MET A 144 -6.92 -4.34 -28.64
N LEU A 145 -7.97 -4.65 -27.89
CA LEU A 145 -8.10 -5.84 -27.05
C LEU A 145 -9.39 -6.61 -27.37
N PRO A 146 -9.42 -7.92 -27.11
CA PRO A 146 -10.63 -8.74 -27.27
C PRO A 146 -11.75 -8.26 -26.32
N ARG A 147 -13.00 -8.39 -26.77
CA ARG A 147 -14.18 -7.98 -25.98
C ARG A 147 -14.40 -8.73 -24.67
N HIS A 148 -13.79 -9.89 -24.52
CA HIS A 148 -13.87 -10.74 -23.34
C HIS A 148 -12.65 -10.63 -22.43
N ALA A 149 -11.74 -9.68 -22.71
CA ALA A 149 -10.68 -9.33 -21.78
C ALA A 149 -11.28 -8.70 -20.52
N ASP A 150 -10.76 -9.06 -19.37
CA ASP A 150 -11.23 -8.60 -18.05
C ASP A 150 -10.04 -8.22 -17.17
N GLN A 151 -10.29 -7.71 -15.95
CA GLN A 151 -9.28 -7.41 -14.95
C GLN A 151 -9.70 -7.95 -13.57
N PHE A 152 -8.73 -8.32 -12.76
CA PHE A 152 -8.97 -8.44 -11.32
C PHE A 152 -8.93 -7.04 -10.71
N ASN A 153 -10.08 -6.38 -10.73
CA ASN A 153 -10.20 -4.97 -10.35
C ASN A 153 -11.63 -4.62 -9.90
N SER A 154 -11.95 -4.96 -8.68
CA SER A 154 -13.18 -4.52 -7.99
C SER A 154 -12.93 -3.38 -7.00
N ILE A 155 -11.73 -2.75 -7.05
CA ILE A 155 -11.27 -1.76 -6.05
C ILE A 155 -12.24 -0.60 -5.93
N ASP A 156 -12.63 0.05 -7.05
CA ASP A 156 -13.55 1.19 -7.06
C ASP A 156 -14.91 0.83 -6.46
N THR A 157 -15.49 -0.29 -6.89
CA THR A 157 -16.78 -0.77 -6.40
C THR A 157 -16.75 -1.02 -4.90
N ARG A 158 -15.71 -1.72 -4.40
CA ARG A 158 -15.58 -2.03 -2.98
C ARG A 158 -15.29 -0.80 -2.13
N LEU A 159 -14.57 0.18 -2.65
CA LEU A 159 -14.39 1.47 -1.96
C LEU A 159 -15.72 2.21 -1.81
N HIS A 160 -16.58 2.22 -2.85
CA HIS A 160 -17.92 2.78 -2.73
C HIS A 160 -18.74 2.06 -1.64
N GLU A 161 -18.68 0.73 -1.58
CA GLU A 161 -19.36 -0.07 -0.56
C GLU A 161 -18.80 0.25 0.84
N ALA A 162 -17.46 0.31 1.00
CA ALA A 162 -16.81 0.62 2.26
C ALA A 162 -17.22 2.01 2.79
N PHE A 163 -17.15 3.05 1.94
CA PHE A 163 -17.59 4.39 2.32
C PHE A 163 -19.07 4.46 2.66
N ALA A 164 -19.94 3.78 1.90
CA ALA A 164 -21.37 3.73 2.18
C ALA A 164 -21.70 3.08 3.54
N GLN A 165 -20.89 2.13 3.98
CA GLN A 165 -21.05 1.46 5.28
C GLN A 165 -20.68 2.34 6.46
N LEU A 166 -19.81 3.35 6.28
CA LEU A 166 -19.39 4.26 7.36
C LEU A 166 -20.56 5.07 7.95
N LYS A 167 -21.60 5.39 7.16
CA LYS A 167 -22.81 6.13 7.58
C LYS A 167 -22.50 7.41 8.35
N LEU A 168 -21.47 8.13 7.95
CA LEU A 168 -20.99 9.33 8.63
C LEU A 168 -22.04 10.45 8.56
N LYS A 169 -22.22 11.16 9.68
CA LYS A 169 -23.15 12.28 9.81
C LYS A 169 -22.45 13.64 9.88
N ARG A 170 -21.11 13.64 9.86
CA ARG A 170 -20.27 14.82 9.97
C ARG A 170 -19.25 14.81 8.84
N PRO A 171 -18.66 15.96 8.51
CA PRO A 171 -17.71 16.05 7.42
C PRO A 171 -16.53 15.07 7.58
N PHE A 172 -16.05 14.53 6.46
CA PHE A 172 -14.88 13.70 6.36
C PHE A 172 -13.77 14.49 5.66
N TYR A 173 -12.69 14.72 6.37
CA TYR A 173 -11.53 15.42 5.83
C TYR A 173 -10.55 14.42 5.22
N PHE A 174 -9.98 14.79 4.08
CA PHE A 174 -8.96 14.02 3.37
C PHE A 174 -7.68 14.84 3.34
N ALA A 175 -6.61 14.31 3.94
CA ALA A 175 -5.37 15.04 4.14
C ALA A 175 -4.19 14.35 3.47
N SER A 176 -3.36 15.14 2.78
CA SER A 176 -2.08 14.76 2.19
C SER A 176 -1.04 15.83 2.43
N MET A 177 0.23 15.50 2.20
CA MET A 177 1.31 16.50 2.22
C MET A 177 1.09 17.54 1.11
N LYS A 178 1.36 18.80 1.40
CA LYS A 178 1.09 19.94 0.52
C LYS A 178 1.78 19.84 -0.83
N ASP A 179 3.02 19.41 -0.82
CA ASP A 179 3.88 19.40 -2.00
C ASP A 179 3.88 18.05 -2.76
N SER A 180 3.09 17.05 -2.31
CA SER A 180 2.97 15.75 -2.97
C SER A 180 1.79 15.73 -3.95
N VAL A 181 2.08 15.75 -5.24
CA VAL A 181 1.06 15.67 -6.32
C VAL A 181 0.42 14.28 -6.35
N GLU A 182 1.18 13.22 -6.10
CA GLU A 182 0.71 11.83 -6.06
C GLU A 182 -0.24 11.61 -4.89
N ASP A 183 0.16 12.00 -3.68
CA ASP A 183 -0.69 11.87 -2.48
C ASP A 183 -1.99 12.65 -2.62
N LYS A 184 -1.90 13.86 -3.18
CA LYS A 184 -3.08 14.67 -3.47
C LYS A 184 -4.00 13.99 -4.47
N GLY A 185 -3.46 13.34 -5.51
CA GLY A 185 -4.23 12.55 -6.47
C GLY A 185 -5.00 11.43 -5.77
N THR A 186 -4.35 10.68 -4.88
CA THR A 186 -4.96 9.60 -4.09
C THR A 186 -6.06 10.13 -3.18
N THR A 187 -5.82 11.22 -2.43
CA THR A 187 -6.82 11.79 -1.52
C THR A 187 -8.01 12.40 -2.27
N VAL A 188 -7.79 13.02 -3.42
CA VAL A 188 -8.86 13.51 -4.30
C VAL A 188 -9.73 12.36 -4.82
N TYR A 189 -9.11 11.26 -5.26
CA TYR A 189 -9.84 10.08 -5.72
C TYR A 189 -10.75 9.50 -4.63
N LEU A 190 -10.22 9.26 -3.42
CA LEU A 190 -11.00 8.77 -2.28
C LEU A 190 -12.12 9.74 -1.89
N ARG A 191 -11.85 11.05 -1.91
CA ARG A 191 -12.83 12.08 -1.62
C ARG A 191 -13.99 12.04 -2.62
N LEU A 192 -13.71 11.91 -3.92
CA LEU A 192 -14.74 11.80 -4.94
C LEU A 192 -15.63 10.56 -4.76
N ILE A 193 -15.07 9.42 -4.32
CA ILE A 193 -15.85 8.24 -3.97
C ILE A 193 -16.75 8.51 -2.76
N ALA A 194 -16.22 9.13 -1.71
CA ALA A 194 -17.00 9.50 -0.52
C ALA A 194 -18.17 10.44 -0.87
N GLU A 195 -17.95 11.45 -1.72
CA GLU A 195 -18.99 12.36 -2.21
C GLU A 195 -20.09 11.63 -3.00
N LYS A 196 -19.72 10.68 -3.88
CA LYS A 196 -20.68 9.88 -4.65
C LYS A 196 -21.63 9.06 -3.78
N VAL A 197 -21.19 8.63 -2.59
CA VAL A 197 -22.07 7.93 -1.63
C VAL A 197 -22.75 8.86 -0.63
N GLY A 198 -22.63 10.18 -0.82
CA GLY A 198 -23.34 11.20 -0.03
C GLY A 198 -22.65 11.66 1.23
N ILE A 199 -21.34 11.37 1.42
CA ILE A 199 -20.56 11.88 2.54
C ILE A 199 -20.13 13.32 2.22
N GLU A 200 -20.39 14.26 3.14
CA GLU A 200 -19.82 15.61 3.07
C GLU A 200 -18.31 15.50 3.23
N SER A 201 -17.54 15.92 2.24
CA SER A 201 -16.08 15.78 2.25
C SER A 201 -15.38 17.13 2.15
N ARG A 202 -14.17 17.20 2.70
CA ARG A 202 -13.29 18.36 2.63
C ARG A 202 -11.84 17.91 2.41
N HIS A 203 -11.07 18.74 1.72
CA HIS A 203 -9.62 18.58 1.63
C HIS A 203 -8.92 19.51 2.63
N ILE A 204 -7.80 19.05 3.18
CA ILE A 204 -6.90 19.86 3.99
C ILE A 204 -5.47 19.35 3.77
N ASP A 205 -4.49 20.24 3.75
CA ASP A 205 -3.08 19.81 3.77
C ASP A 205 -2.69 19.41 5.20
N ILE A 206 -1.83 18.40 5.38
CA ILE A 206 -1.40 17.91 6.69
C ILE A 206 -0.83 19.06 7.54
N GLU A 207 -0.04 19.94 6.92
CA GLU A 207 0.61 21.08 7.54
C GLU A 207 -0.37 22.19 8.01
N ASP A 208 -1.60 22.17 7.48
CA ASP A 208 -2.64 23.15 7.80
C ASP A 208 -3.59 22.66 8.92
N ILE A 209 -3.36 21.46 9.45
CA ILE A 209 -4.13 20.93 10.59
C ILE A 209 -3.66 21.61 11.88
N GLY A 210 -4.58 22.30 12.55
CA GLY A 210 -4.35 22.94 13.83
C GLY A 210 -4.82 22.12 15.03
N LEU A 211 -4.37 22.52 16.23
CA LEU A 211 -4.87 21.99 17.50
C LEU A 211 -5.47 23.16 18.30
N SER A 212 -6.76 23.08 18.60
CA SER A 212 -7.47 24.08 19.39
C SER A 212 -7.08 24.02 20.89
N THR A 213 -7.43 25.05 21.65
CA THR A 213 -7.12 25.12 23.08
C THR A 213 -7.83 24.07 23.93
N ASP A 214 -8.89 23.46 23.42
CA ASP A 214 -9.63 22.36 24.05
C ASP A 214 -9.20 20.98 23.54
N GLY A 215 -8.07 20.90 22.82
CA GLY A 215 -7.43 19.64 22.39
C GLY A 215 -8.04 18.98 21.15
N ARG A 216 -8.82 19.71 20.35
CA ARG A 216 -9.42 19.19 19.11
C ARG A 216 -8.61 19.55 17.89
N PHE A 217 -8.51 18.64 16.95
CA PHE A 217 -7.96 18.95 15.62
C PHE A 217 -8.95 19.84 14.85
N VAL A 218 -8.43 20.91 14.26
CA VAL A 218 -9.22 21.92 13.53
C VAL A 218 -8.59 22.28 12.21
N ASP A 219 -9.42 22.76 11.27
CA ASP A 219 -8.98 23.31 10.00
C ASP A 219 -8.61 24.82 10.13
N LEU A 220 -8.25 25.44 8.99
CA LEU A 220 -7.84 26.86 8.94
C LEU A 220 -8.93 27.86 9.35
N GLU A 221 -10.19 27.45 9.41
CA GLU A 221 -11.31 28.24 9.89
C GLU A 221 -11.78 27.86 11.30
N ASP A 222 -10.89 27.20 12.08
CA ASP A 222 -11.16 26.72 13.45
C ASP A 222 -12.35 25.73 13.54
N ARG A 223 -12.72 25.06 12.45
CA ARG A 223 -13.77 24.04 12.44
C ARG A 223 -13.17 22.71 12.89
N TRP A 224 -13.82 22.04 13.84
CA TRP A 224 -13.42 20.71 14.27
C TRP A 224 -13.39 19.70 13.13
N ILE A 225 -12.37 18.85 13.11
CA ILE A 225 -12.17 17.73 12.18
C ILE A 225 -12.66 16.43 12.86
N PRO A 226 -13.90 15.98 12.62
CA PRO A 226 -14.44 14.78 13.29
C PRO A 226 -13.95 13.47 12.72
N HIS A 227 -13.67 13.42 11.40
CA HIS A 227 -13.15 12.26 10.70
C HIS A 227 -12.03 12.72 9.77
N LEU A 228 -10.89 12.06 9.83
CA LEU A 228 -9.71 12.41 9.06
C LEU A 228 -9.11 11.18 8.39
N PHE A 229 -9.19 11.12 7.06
CA PHE A 229 -8.30 10.28 6.28
C PHE A 229 -6.96 11.01 6.12
N LYS A 230 -5.91 10.38 6.63
CA LYS A 230 -4.56 10.93 6.60
C LYS A 230 -3.68 10.10 5.67
N LEU A 231 -3.16 10.65 4.61
CA LEU A 231 -2.08 10.03 3.84
C LEU A 231 -0.73 10.46 4.42
N HIS A 232 -0.56 10.21 5.72
CA HIS A 232 0.62 10.49 6.53
C HIS A 232 0.81 9.37 7.54
N ALA A 233 2.00 8.80 7.60
CA ALA A 233 2.21 7.54 8.30
C ALA A 233 2.19 7.66 9.81
N TRP A 234 1.65 6.64 10.49
CA TRP A 234 1.61 6.58 11.95
C TRP A 234 2.99 6.65 12.59
N GLU A 235 4.02 6.06 11.99
CA GLU A 235 5.38 6.13 12.52
C GLU A 235 5.96 7.55 12.54
N PHE A 236 5.51 8.46 11.68
CA PHE A 236 5.87 9.88 11.75
C PHE A 236 5.04 10.59 12.82
N ILE A 237 3.72 10.39 12.80
CA ILE A 237 2.78 11.02 13.73
C ILE A 237 3.15 10.75 15.19
N PHE A 238 3.59 9.53 15.52
CA PHE A 238 4.02 9.17 16.87
C PHE A 238 5.22 9.98 17.39
N HIS A 239 5.97 10.62 16.52
CA HIS A 239 7.15 11.42 16.87
C HIS A 239 6.94 12.93 16.64
N GLU A 240 5.78 13.33 16.14
CA GLU A 240 5.45 14.73 15.86
C GLU A 240 4.84 15.44 17.10
N PRO A 241 4.93 16.78 17.16
CA PRO A 241 4.41 17.54 18.31
C PRO A 241 2.93 17.30 18.62
N PHE A 242 2.09 17.08 17.60
CA PHE A 242 0.66 16.82 17.77
C PHE A 242 0.32 15.36 18.03
N GLY A 243 1.31 14.46 17.93
CA GLY A 243 1.12 13.03 18.19
C GLY A 243 0.53 12.75 19.58
N ALA A 244 1.00 13.46 20.61
CA ALA A 244 0.50 13.29 21.97
C ALA A 244 -1.00 13.64 22.11
N ALA A 245 -1.51 14.58 21.31
CA ALA A 245 -2.93 14.99 21.35
C ALA A 245 -3.88 13.96 20.70
N ILE A 246 -3.37 13.08 19.84
CA ILE A 246 -4.19 12.12 19.11
C ILE A 246 -4.86 11.13 20.06
N ALA A 247 -4.17 10.67 21.10
CA ALA A 247 -4.70 9.71 22.06
C ALA A 247 -5.89 10.26 22.88
N GLU A 248 -6.01 11.58 22.96
CA GLU A 248 -7.01 12.28 23.79
C GLU A 248 -8.08 13.00 22.97
N CYS A 249 -7.94 13.04 21.63
CA CYS A 249 -8.84 13.80 20.77
C CYS A 249 -10.08 13.00 20.34
N ASP A 250 -11.16 13.75 19.97
CA ASP A 250 -12.40 13.18 19.45
C ASP A 250 -12.39 12.94 17.94
N THR A 251 -11.24 13.01 17.28
CA THR A 251 -11.10 12.79 15.83
C THR A 251 -10.93 11.30 15.53
N GLN A 252 -11.78 10.76 14.66
CA GLN A 252 -11.61 9.40 14.15
C GLN A 252 -10.67 9.41 12.94
N PHE A 253 -9.57 8.70 13.06
CA PHE A 253 -8.55 8.59 12.01
C PHE A 253 -8.81 7.39 11.08
N PHE A 254 -8.56 7.60 9.80
CA PHE A 254 -8.48 6.62 8.73
C PHE A 254 -7.09 6.76 8.05
N GLU A 255 -6.29 5.76 7.96
CA GLU A 255 -6.44 4.41 8.50
C GLU A 255 -6.31 4.43 10.04
N PRO A 256 -6.98 3.53 10.76
CA PRO A 256 -6.96 3.52 12.21
C PRO A 256 -5.58 3.15 12.79
N ALA A 257 -5.35 3.49 14.06
CA ALA A 257 -4.03 3.35 14.69
C ALA A 257 -3.50 1.90 14.74
N TRP A 258 -4.37 0.90 14.79
CA TRP A 258 -3.94 -0.50 14.76
C TRP A 258 -3.23 -0.89 13.46
N LYS A 259 -3.45 -0.16 12.37
CA LYS A 259 -2.74 -0.40 11.10
C LYS A 259 -1.26 -0.05 11.13
N SER A 260 -0.80 0.70 12.14
CA SER A 260 0.63 0.88 12.39
C SER A 260 1.38 -0.43 12.60
N ILE A 261 0.69 -1.48 13.06
CA ILE A 261 1.24 -2.84 13.20
C ILE A 261 1.57 -3.43 11.82
N LEU A 262 0.67 -3.26 10.85
CA LEU A 262 0.79 -3.89 9.53
C LEU A 262 1.53 -3.04 8.49
N SER A 263 1.84 -1.78 8.78
CA SER A 263 2.74 -0.95 7.96
C SER A 263 4.19 -0.99 8.41
N ASN A 264 4.46 -1.75 9.46
CA ASN A 264 5.76 -1.99 10.02
C ASN A 264 6.33 -3.33 9.51
N LYS A 265 7.50 -3.30 8.87
CA LYS A 265 8.13 -4.53 8.35
C LYS A 265 8.48 -5.55 9.44
N GLY A 266 8.55 -5.11 10.73
CA GLY A 266 8.64 -6.00 11.89
C GLY A 266 7.47 -6.99 12.02
N ALA A 267 6.32 -6.74 11.36
CA ALA A 267 5.20 -7.67 11.28
C ALA A 267 5.56 -8.97 10.52
N LEU A 268 6.47 -8.91 9.54
CA LEU A 268 6.85 -10.07 8.73
C LEU A 268 7.53 -11.18 9.55
N PRO A 269 8.51 -10.90 10.45
CA PRO A 269 9.02 -11.88 11.41
C PRO A 269 7.93 -12.49 12.30
N LEU A 270 6.96 -11.72 12.76
CA LEU A 270 5.87 -12.22 13.60
C LEU A 270 4.93 -13.12 12.81
N LEU A 271 4.55 -12.76 11.59
CA LEU A 271 3.79 -13.63 10.70
C LEU A 271 4.51 -14.96 10.45
N TRP A 272 5.83 -14.91 10.17
CA TRP A 272 6.62 -16.11 9.99
C TRP A 272 6.69 -16.97 11.27
N GLU A 273 6.83 -16.35 12.44
CA GLU A 273 6.86 -17.03 13.73
C GLU A 273 5.57 -17.80 13.99
N PHE A 274 4.40 -17.18 13.74
CA PHE A 274 3.10 -17.79 13.99
C PHE A 274 2.63 -18.75 12.90
N HIS A 275 3.06 -18.52 11.64
CA HIS A 275 2.63 -19.31 10.47
C HIS A 275 3.82 -19.89 9.69
N LYS A 276 4.79 -20.42 10.42
CA LYS A 276 6.02 -20.96 9.84
C LYS A 276 5.75 -22.03 8.79
N GLY A 277 6.32 -21.83 7.60
CA GLY A 277 6.19 -22.79 6.50
C GLY A 277 4.98 -22.52 5.59
N HIS A 278 4.21 -21.46 5.82
CA HIS A 278 3.15 -21.04 4.91
C HIS A 278 3.72 -20.78 3.50
N PRO A 279 3.07 -21.28 2.43
CA PRO A 279 3.64 -21.25 1.08
C PRO A 279 3.88 -19.84 0.54
N ASN A 280 3.09 -18.86 0.96
CA ASN A 280 3.18 -17.47 0.50
C ASN A 280 4.07 -16.59 1.39
N LEU A 281 4.48 -17.06 2.59
CA LEU A 281 5.42 -16.34 3.44
C LEU A 281 6.87 -16.68 3.10
N LEU A 282 7.75 -15.77 3.44
CA LEU A 282 9.20 -15.93 3.42
C LEU A 282 9.71 -16.02 4.85
N ALA A 283 10.75 -16.83 5.09
CA ALA A 283 11.42 -16.82 6.39
C ALA A 283 11.88 -15.40 6.72
N ALA A 284 11.50 -14.90 7.90
CA ALA A 284 11.85 -13.56 8.34
C ALA A 284 12.18 -13.54 9.83
N TYR A 285 13.16 -12.72 10.20
CA TYR A 285 13.68 -12.61 11.57
C TYR A 285 14.04 -11.16 11.89
N LEU A 286 14.00 -10.79 13.17
CA LEU A 286 14.59 -9.54 13.63
C LEU A 286 16.10 -9.61 13.41
N ASP A 287 16.71 -8.54 12.92
CA ASP A 287 18.16 -8.48 12.71
C ASP A 287 18.88 -7.96 13.96
N PRO A 288 19.54 -8.81 14.74
CA PRO A 288 20.22 -8.39 15.97
C PRO A 288 21.54 -7.65 15.69
N ASN A 289 22.03 -7.67 14.45
CA ASN A 289 23.31 -7.06 14.08
C ASN A 289 23.25 -6.39 12.70
N PRO A 290 22.54 -5.26 12.55
CA PRO A 290 22.33 -4.62 11.26
C PRO A 290 23.60 -4.03 10.62
N ARG A 291 24.73 -4.02 11.34
CA ARG A 291 26.03 -3.60 10.81
C ARG A 291 26.85 -4.75 10.22
N SER A 292 26.41 -5.98 10.35
CA SER A 292 27.05 -7.14 9.71
C SER A 292 26.73 -7.19 8.21
N ALA A 293 27.51 -7.95 7.42
CA ALA A 293 27.15 -8.22 6.02
C ALA A 293 25.84 -9.01 5.96
N VAL A 294 25.00 -8.69 4.98
CA VAL A 294 23.77 -9.46 4.70
C VAL A 294 24.16 -10.86 4.24
N PRO A 295 23.58 -11.92 4.82
CA PRO A 295 23.85 -13.28 4.36
C PRO A 295 23.39 -13.51 2.91
N LYS A 296 24.01 -14.45 2.21
CA LYS A 296 23.58 -14.87 0.86
C LYS A 296 22.16 -15.43 0.90
N GLY A 297 21.33 -14.99 -0.03
CA GLY A 297 19.94 -15.37 -0.10
C GLY A 297 19.03 -14.62 0.86
N TRP A 298 19.45 -13.46 1.36
CA TRP A 298 18.69 -12.65 2.31
C TRP A 298 18.60 -11.18 1.90
N VAL A 299 17.59 -10.52 2.44
CA VAL A 299 17.33 -9.09 2.32
C VAL A 299 17.24 -8.48 3.72
N ARG A 300 17.98 -7.41 3.97
CA ARG A 300 17.85 -6.57 5.15
C ARG A 300 16.95 -5.39 4.84
N LYS A 301 15.98 -5.13 5.70
CA LYS A 301 15.02 -4.02 5.55
C LYS A 301 14.86 -3.30 6.90
N PRO A 302 14.88 -1.95 6.94
CA PRO A 302 14.45 -1.21 8.14
C PRO A 302 12.96 -1.42 8.39
N TYR A 303 12.51 -1.33 9.65
CA TYR A 303 11.09 -1.49 10.01
C TYR A 303 10.18 -0.51 9.26
N PHE A 304 10.58 0.74 9.17
CA PHE A 304 9.74 1.85 8.70
C PHE A 304 10.15 2.42 7.34
N SER A 305 11.04 1.76 6.60
CA SER A 305 11.52 2.28 5.31
C SER A 305 10.43 2.28 4.25
N ARG A 306 10.51 3.25 3.34
CA ARG A 306 9.63 3.47 2.20
C ARG A 306 10.45 3.47 0.92
N GLU A 307 9.83 3.18 -0.22
CA GLU A 307 10.41 3.34 -1.58
C GLU A 307 11.78 2.65 -1.75
N GLY A 308 11.96 1.52 -1.08
CA GLY A 308 13.21 0.77 -1.13
C GLY A 308 14.38 1.35 -0.34
N ALA A 309 14.21 2.47 0.38
CA ALA A 309 15.29 3.13 1.10
C ALA A 309 15.91 2.24 2.19
N ASN A 310 17.26 2.25 2.28
CA ASN A 310 18.07 1.43 3.19
C ASN A 310 17.85 -0.09 3.05
N ILE A 311 17.32 -0.57 1.93
CA ILE A 311 17.27 -1.99 1.64
C ILE A 311 18.64 -2.46 1.14
N GLU A 312 19.12 -3.57 1.69
CA GLU A 312 20.34 -4.26 1.24
C GLU A 312 20.00 -5.74 1.04
N LEU A 313 20.32 -6.28 -0.14
CA LEU A 313 20.12 -7.69 -0.44
C LEU A 313 21.40 -8.35 -0.96
N GLN A 314 21.54 -9.63 -0.68
CA GLN A 314 22.54 -10.47 -1.30
C GLN A 314 21.88 -11.71 -1.92
N THR A 315 21.99 -11.87 -3.24
CA THR A 315 21.46 -13.05 -3.92
C THR A 315 22.22 -14.31 -3.54
N ALA A 316 21.69 -15.48 -3.87
CA ALA A 316 22.35 -16.78 -3.63
C ALA A 316 23.70 -16.86 -4.36
N GLU A 317 23.82 -16.26 -5.54
CA GLU A 317 25.05 -16.19 -6.35
C GLU A 317 26.05 -15.18 -5.79
N GLY A 318 25.63 -14.31 -4.87
CA GLY A 318 26.49 -13.34 -4.19
C GLY A 318 26.47 -11.95 -4.79
N LEU A 319 25.52 -11.62 -5.71
CA LEU A 319 25.27 -10.24 -6.13
C LEU A 319 24.73 -9.44 -4.94
N ILE A 320 25.33 -8.29 -4.67
CA ILE A 320 24.87 -7.36 -3.63
C ILE A 320 24.21 -6.18 -4.34
N VAL A 321 22.98 -5.85 -3.91
CA VAL A 321 22.25 -4.65 -4.31
C VAL A 321 21.89 -3.89 -3.04
N LYS A 322 22.12 -2.58 -3.04
CA LYS A 322 21.87 -1.71 -1.90
C LYS A 322 21.31 -0.37 -2.37
N GLU A 323 20.31 0.11 -1.64
CA GLU A 323 19.81 1.49 -1.76
C GLU A 323 20.11 2.24 -0.45
N ASP A 324 20.58 3.46 -0.58
CA ASP A 324 20.81 4.34 0.56
C ASP A 324 19.50 5.02 0.99
N GLY A 325 19.48 5.58 2.21
CA GLY A 325 18.31 6.29 2.72
C GLY A 325 18.49 6.79 4.15
N PRO A 326 17.47 7.44 4.72
CA PRO A 326 17.54 8.10 6.02
C PRO A 326 17.33 7.18 7.23
N TYR A 327 16.96 5.90 7.03
CA TYR A 327 16.53 4.98 8.12
C TYR A 327 17.69 4.22 8.78
N THR A 328 18.81 4.89 9.05
CA THR A 328 20.05 4.26 9.55
C THR A 328 19.99 3.77 11.00
N ASP A 329 19.17 4.43 11.83
CA ASP A 329 19.03 4.14 13.27
C ASP A 329 17.77 3.32 13.60
N ALA A 330 16.99 2.93 12.61
CA ALA A 330 15.82 2.08 12.79
C ALA A 330 16.24 0.63 13.12
N PRO A 331 15.39 -0.16 13.81
CA PRO A 331 15.57 -1.60 13.85
C PRO A 331 15.36 -2.20 12.46
N PHE A 332 15.98 -3.37 12.21
CA PHE A 332 15.98 -4.05 10.92
C PHE A 332 15.43 -5.46 11.03
N ILE A 333 14.92 -5.96 9.92
CA ILE A 333 14.63 -7.38 9.72
C ILE A 333 15.58 -7.99 8.69
N LEU A 334 15.75 -9.29 8.78
CA LEU A 334 16.26 -10.14 7.70
C LEU A 334 15.08 -10.97 7.16
N GLN A 335 14.85 -10.92 5.87
CA GLN A 335 13.86 -11.74 5.16
C GLN A 335 14.55 -12.56 4.08
N GLU A 336 14.15 -13.82 3.90
CA GLU A 336 14.63 -14.65 2.79
C GLU A 336 14.40 -13.93 1.46
N PHE A 337 15.40 -13.98 0.59
CA PHE A 337 15.33 -13.33 -0.71
C PHE A 337 14.46 -14.14 -1.68
N ALA A 338 13.35 -13.56 -2.11
CA ALA A 338 12.55 -14.05 -3.24
C ALA A 338 12.85 -13.17 -4.47
N PRO A 339 13.45 -13.70 -5.53
CA PRO A 339 13.77 -12.91 -6.71
C PRO A 339 12.50 -12.39 -7.38
N LEU A 340 12.47 -11.11 -7.72
CA LEU A 340 11.43 -10.57 -8.60
C LEU A 340 11.60 -11.19 -9.99
N PRO A 341 10.52 -11.64 -10.64
CA PRO A 341 10.60 -12.17 -11.99
C PRO A 341 11.03 -11.07 -12.96
N LYS A 342 11.87 -11.45 -13.92
CA LYS A 342 12.38 -10.54 -14.94
C LYS A 342 11.67 -10.77 -16.26
N PHE A 343 11.05 -9.72 -16.81
CA PHE A 343 10.48 -9.69 -18.15
C PHE A 343 11.20 -8.63 -18.96
N ASP A 344 11.76 -9.03 -20.08
CA ASP A 344 12.72 -8.21 -20.84
C ASP A 344 13.90 -7.76 -19.94
N ASP A 345 14.05 -6.46 -19.73
CA ASP A 345 15.08 -5.89 -18.85
C ASP A 345 14.53 -5.38 -17.50
N SER A 346 13.25 -5.60 -17.20
CA SER A 346 12.60 -5.09 -16.01
C SER A 346 12.21 -6.20 -15.04
N TYR A 347 12.37 -5.93 -13.76
CA TYR A 347 11.87 -6.75 -12.65
C TYR A 347 10.44 -6.33 -12.30
N THR A 348 9.59 -7.29 -11.96
CA THR A 348 8.16 -7.08 -11.81
C THR A 348 7.69 -7.39 -10.40
N LEU A 349 6.91 -6.48 -9.82
CA LEU A 349 6.27 -6.60 -8.52
C LEU A 349 4.74 -6.51 -8.68
N ILE A 350 4.01 -7.33 -7.93
CA ILE A 350 2.54 -7.31 -7.88
C ILE A 350 2.10 -6.68 -6.56
N GLY A 351 1.37 -5.57 -6.64
CA GLY A 351 0.66 -5.00 -5.50
C GLY A 351 -0.77 -5.53 -5.46
N SER A 352 -1.11 -6.36 -4.49
CA SER A 352 -2.47 -6.89 -4.30
C SER A 352 -3.23 -6.07 -3.27
N TRP A 353 -4.38 -5.55 -3.65
CA TRP A 353 -5.19 -4.64 -2.85
C TRP A 353 -6.26 -5.37 -2.05
N VAL A 354 -6.37 -5.01 -0.78
CA VAL A 354 -7.45 -5.39 0.12
C VAL A 354 -8.28 -4.15 0.39
N ILE A 355 -9.60 -4.22 0.15
CA ILE A 355 -10.55 -3.14 0.47
C ILE A 355 -11.53 -3.66 1.51
N GLY A 356 -11.61 -2.95 2.65
CA GLY A 356 -12.20 -3.57 3.84
C GLY A 356 -11.43 -4.85 4.19
N ASP A 357 -12.11 -5.99 4.20
CA ASP A 357 -11.52 -7.30 4.49
C ASP A 357 -11.50 -8.24 3.27
N GLN A 358 -11.49 -7.69 2.05
CA GLN A 358 -11.59 -8.50 0.84
C GLN A 358 -10.51 -8.16 -0.18
N ALA A 359 -9.90 -9.17 -0.78
CA ALA A 359 -9.05 -8.99 -1.95
C ALA A 359 -9.86 -8.34 -3.09
N ALA A 360 -9.34 -7.29 -3.69
CA ALA A 360 -10.11 -6.41 -4.55
C ALA A 360 -9.49 -6.15 -5.92
N GLY A 361 -8.22 -6.44 -6.11
CA GLY A 361 -7.55 -6.18 -7.38
C GLY A 361 -6.04 -6.16 -7.25
N ILE A 362 -5.37 -6.02 -8.39
CA ILE A 362 -3.91 -5.95 -8.44
C ILE A 362 -3.43 -4.73 -9.24
N GLY A 363 -2.25 -4.26 -8.89
CA GLY A 363 -1.42 -3.37 -9.70
C GLY A 363 -0.08 -4.02 -10.04
N VAL A 364 0.47 -3.74 -11.20
CA VAL A 364 1.76 -4.28 -11.64
C VAL A 364 2.77 -3.16 -11.77
N ARG A 365 3.90 -3.28 -11.09
CA ARG A 365 4.99 -2.32 -11.16
C ARG A 365 6.26 -2.97 -11.75
N GLU A 366 7.00 -2.20 -12.52
CA GLU A 366 8.28 -2.60 -13.10
C GLU A 366 9.40 -1.65 -12.71
N ASP A 367 10.57 -2.22 -12.43
CA ASP A 367 11.80 -1.49 -12.21
C ASP A 367 12.99 -2.16 -12.93
N ASN A 368 14.03 -1.40 -13.18
CA ASN A 368 15.28 -1.94 -13.71
C ASN A 368 16.19 -2.49 -12.60
N SER A 369 15.79 -2.32 -11.35
CA SER A 369 16.46 -2.81 -10.13
C SER A 369 15.64 -3.91 -9.46
N LEU A 370 16.32 -4.79 -8.68
CA LEU A 370 15.67 -5.75 -7.78
C LEU A 370 14.98 -5.09 -6.57
N ILE A 371 15.25 -3.80 -6.34
CA ILE A 371 14.61 -2.99 -5.31
C ILE A 371 13.71 -1.99 -6.02
N THR A 372 12.40 -2.10 -5.81
CA THR A 372 11.38 -1.19 -6.35
C THR A 372 11.46 0.17 -5.68
N LYS A 373 11.34 1.23 -6.49
CA LYS A 373 11.42 2.63 -6.09
C LYS A 373 10.11 3.35 -6.35
N ASP A 374 10.02 4.58 -5.92
CA ASP A 374 8.91 5.48 -6.23
C ASP A 374 8.73 5.69 -7.75
N SER A 375 9.84 5.86 -8.46
CA SER A 375 9.86 6.01 -9.93
C SER A 375 9.55 4.73 -10.72
N SER A 376 9.27 3.59 -10.05
CA SER A 376 8.95 2.33 -10.73
C SER A 376 7.68 2.47 -11.57
N ARG A 377 7.75 2.05 -12.84
CA ARG A 377 6.64 2.19 -13.80
C ARG A 377 5.45 1.34 -13.41
N PHE A 378 4.26 1.85 -13.61
CA PHE A 378 3.01 1.13 -13.47
C PHE A 378 2.52 0.67 -14.85
N LEU A 379 2.27 -0.63 -15.01
CA LEU A 379 1.75 -1.23 -16.25
C LEU A 379 0.36 -1.83 -15.99
N PRO A 380 -0.55 -1.72 -16.96
CA PRO A 380 -1.86 -2.36 -16.84
C PRO A 380 -1.76 -3.88 -16.91
N HIS A 381 -2.77 -4.55 -16.36
CA HIS A 381 -2.94 -5.99 -16.49
C HIS A 381 -4.29 -6.33 -17.11
N LEU A 382 -4.40 -7.57 -17.59
CA LEU A 382 -5.68 -8.14 -18.00
C LEU A 382 -5.71 -9.65 -17.77
N ILE A 383 -6.93 -10.17 -17.70
CA ILE A 383 -7.24 -11.60 -17.68
C ILE A 383 -7.67 -11.99 -19.10
N LEU A 384 -7.01 -13.01 -19.64
CA LEU A 384 -7.35 -13.58 -20.93
C LEU A 384 -6.91 -15.05 -20.97
N ASP A 385 -7.86 -15.95 -21.03
CA ASP A 385 -7.65 -17.41 -21.17
C ASP A 385 -7.52 -17.84 -22.63
#